data_07b58a9b14cfd587c96619a9ed202e79
#
_entry.id   07b58a9b14cfd587c96619a9ed202e79
#
_cell.length_a   1.000
_cell.length_b   1.000
_cell.length_c   1.000
_cell.angle_alpha   90.00
_cell.angle_beta   90.00
_cell.angle_gamma   90.00
#
_symmetry.space_group_name_H-M   'P 1'
#
loop_
_entity.id
_entity.type
_entity.pdbx_description
1 polymer ?
#
loop_
_entity_poly.entity_id
_entity_poly.type
_entity_poly.pdbx_seq_one_letter_code
_entity_poly.pdbx_strand_id
1 'polypeptide(L)'
;IAPVTFKITQKLNINPYPYLLLEIFASNIGGTATLIGDPPNILIGSSLNLSFMDFVKELTPVVVITMAVLILAFDLVYHKRIQTTLRHQVEVMKIRAGDSITDKSLLIKSLIVLFMVIGGFISAEHLHIANGTIAIFGAAVLLLLYTFGNAHSERDHKIEAIFGVVDW
;
A
#
# COMPACT_ATOMS: atom_id res chain seq x y z
N ILE A 1 5.86 -1.88 4.89
CA ILE A 1 5.94 -0.68 5.76
C ILE A 1 6.61 -1.06 7.08
N ALA A 2 6.21 -2.14 7.79
CA ALA A 2 6.74 -2.54 9.10
C ALA A 2 8.29 -2.50 9.24
N PRO A 3 9.11 -2.97 8.28
CA PRO A 3 10.57 -2.85 8.39
C PRO A 3 11.08 -1.41 8.43
N VAL A 4 10.38 -0.49 7.75
CA VAL A 4 10.71 0.95 7.76
C VAL A 4 10.37 1.54 9.12
N THR A 5 9.18 1.24 9.63
CA THR A 5 8.72 1.63 10.98
C THR A 5 9.70 1.17 12.04
N PHE A 6 10.17 -0.08 11.94
CA PHE A 6 11.17 -0.63 12.87
C PHE A 6 12.51 0.12 12.81
N LYS A 7 13.04 0.41 11.62
CA LYS A 7 14.28 1.19 11.45
C LYS A 7 14.17 2.60 12.01
N ILE A 8 13.02 3.25 11.80
CA ILE A 8 12.78 4.61 12.32
C ILE A 8 12.70 4.60 13.83
N THR A 9 11.91 3.70 14.42
CA THR A 9 11.73 3.61 15.87
C THR A 9 13.02 3.25 16.60
N GLN A 10 13.85 2.39 16.02
CA GLN A 10 15.20 2.12 16.54
C GLN A 10 16.08 3.38 16.56
N LYS A 11 16.09 4.16 15.48
CA LYS A 11 16.86 5.43 15.44
C LYS A 11 16.32 6.48 16.40
N LEU A 12 15.02 6.51 16.62
CA LEU A 12 14.36 7.40 17.59
C LEU A 12 14.55 6.91 19.04
N ASN A 13 15.05 5.70 19.24
CA ASN A 13 15.15 5.02 20.54
C ASN A 13 13.81 5.00 21.29
N ILE A 14 12.74 4.65 20.56
CA ILE A 14 11.36 4.53 21.06
C ILE A 14 10.83 3.12 20.84
N ASN A 15 9.81 2.75 21.62
CA ASN A 15 9.17 1.45 21.48
C ASN A 15 8.42 1.36 20.14
N PRO A 16 8.71 0.37 19.25
CA PRO A 16 8.06 0.20 17.98
C PRO A 16 6.59 -0.27 18.09
N TYR A 17 6.21 -0.91 19.20
CA TYR A 17 4.91 -1.55 19.37
C TYR A 17 3.71 -0.62 19.09
N PRO A 18 3.62 0.60 19.63
CA PRO A 18 2.51 1.49 19.35
C PRO A 18 2.37 1.83 17.87
N TYR A 19 3.49 2.04 17.18
CA TYR A 19 3.49 2.41 15.76
C TYR A 19 3.06 1.26 14.87
N LEU A 20 3.55 0.04 15.16
CA LEU A 20 3.15 -1.17 14.44
C LEU A 20 1.65 -1.46 14.65
N LEU A 21 1.17 -1.27 15.88
CA LEU A 21 -0.25 -1.43 16.19
C LEU A 21 -1.12 -0.44 15.40
N LEU A 22 -0.73 0.83 15.39
CA LEU A 22 -1.42 1.87 14.61
C LEU A 22 -1.38 1.55 13.11
N GLU A 23 -0.25 1.07 12.61
CA GLU A 23 -0.08 0.67 11.21
C GLU A 23 -1.04 -0.46 10.81
N ILE A 24 -1.19 -1.48 11.65
CA ILE A 24 -2.12 -2.59 11.44
C ILE A 24 -3.57 -2.08 11.40
N PHE A 25 -3.99 -1.30 12.40
CA PHE A 25 -5.35 -0.77 12.43
C PHE A 25 -5.63 0.17 11.26
N ALA A 26 -4.71 1.08 10.95
CA ALA A 26 -4.87 2.00 9.84
C ALA A 26 -4.95 1.28 8.49
N SER A 27 -4.16 0.22 8.29
CA SER A 27 -4.19 -0.61 7.09
C SER A 27 -5.54 -1.31 6.93
N ASN A 28 -6.05 -1.94 7.99
CA ASN A 28 -7.35 -2.63 7.95
C ASN A 28 -8.50 -1.63 7.71
N ILE A 29 -8.54 -0.52 8.47
CA ILE A 29 -9.56 0.51 8.30
C ILE A 29 -9.49 1.11 6.89
N GLY A 30 -8.29 1.44 6.40
CA GLY A 30 -8.10 1.98 5.06
C GLY A 30 -8.48 1.00 3.95
N GLY A 31 -8.20 -0.29 4.14
CA GLY A 31 -8.56 -1.36 3.21
C GLY A 31 -10.06 -1.46 2.99
N THR A 32 -10.88 -1.23 4.00
CA THR A 32 -12.35 -1.28 3.86
C THR A 32 -12.93 -0.20 2.95
N ALA A 33 -12.17 0.86 2.64
CA ALA A 33 -12.66 1.95 1.79
C ALA A 33 -12.88 1.55 0.33
N THR A 34 -12.28 0.45 -0.13
CA THR A 34 -12.32 0.07 -1.54
C THR A 34 -12.71 -1.38 -1.73
N LEU A 35 -13.28 -1.68 -2.89
CA LEU A 35 -13.66 -3.04 -3.28
C LEU A 35 -12.50 -4.04 -3.21
N ILE A 36 -11.29 -3.61 -3.54
CA ILE A 36 -10.09 -4.46 -3.65
C ILE A 36 -9.18 -4.38 -2.42
N GLY A 37 -9.55 -3.59 -1.42
CA GLY A 37 -8.70 -3.36 -0.25
C GLY A 37 -8.60 -4.57 0.67
N ASP A 38 -9.67 -5.35 0.76
CA ASP A 38 -9.71 -6.56 1.60
C ASP A 38 -10.48 -7.70 0.88
N PRO A 39 -10.10 -8.99 1.07
CA PRO A 39 -10.77 -10.13 0.45
C PRO A 39 -12.29 -10.18 0.70
N PRO A 40 -12.82 -9.90 1.90
CA PRO A 40 -14.27 -9.86 2.13
C PRO A 40 -15.00 -8.86 1.23
N ASN A 41 -14.39 -7.69 0.96
CA ASN A 41 -14.99 -6.67 0.10
C ASN A 41 -15.17 -7.17 -1.33
N ILE A 42 -14.19 -7.92 -1.86
CA ILE A 42 -14.26 -8.54 -3.18
C ILE A 42 -15.43 -9.52 -3.26
N LEU A 43 -15.61 -10.35 -2.22
CA LEU A 43 -16.71 -11.32 -2.15
C LEU A 43 -18.07 -10.62 -2.09
N ILE A 44 -18.23 -9.62 -1.23
CA ILE A 44 -19.46 -8.85 -1.09
C ILE A 44 -19.76 -8.11 -2.39
N GLY A 45 -18.79 -7.41 -2.94
CA GLY A 45 -18.95 -6.66 -4.17
C GLY A 45 -19.34 -7.53 -5.36
N SER A 46 -18.68 -8.68 -5.52
CA SER A 46 -19.02 -9.61 -6.61
C SER A 46 -20.39 -10.25 -6.44
N SER A 47 -20.79 -10.59 -5.19
CA SER A 47 -22.10 -11.18 -4.90
C SER A 47 -23.27 -10.22 -5.11
N LEU A 48 -23.06 -8.93 -4.86
CA LEU A 48 -24.05 -7.87 -4.98
C LEU A 48 -23.92 -7.05 -6.26
N ASN A 49 -22.97 -7.39 -7.14
CA ASN A 49 -22.64 -6.65 -8.36
C ASN A 49 -22.36 -5.15 -8.11
N LEU A 50 -21.66 -4.84 -7.00
CA LEU A 50 -21.27 -3.48 -6.65
C LEU A 50 -20.03 -3.06 -7.45
N SER A 51 -20.04 -1.81 -7.92
CA SER A 51 -18.88 -1.23 -8.60
C SER A 51 -17.80 -0.78 -7.62
N PHE A 52 -16.58 -0.57 -8.09
CA PHE A 52 -15.51 0.02 -7.31
C PHE A 52 -15.90 1.39 -6.74
N MET A 53 -16.62 2.20 -7.54
CA MET A 53 -17.04 3.53 -7.14
C MET A 53 -18.14 3.52 -6.08
N ASP A 54 -18.99 2.50 -6.03
CA ASP A 54 -20.00 2.35 -4.98
C ASP A 54 -19.32 2.16 -3.64
N PHE A 55 -18.30 1.28 -3.57
CA PHE A 55 -17.49 1.12 -2.35
C PHE A 55 -16.83 2.42 -1.92
N VAL A 56 -16.19 3.13 -2.83
CA VAL A 56 -15.52 4.40 -2.52
C VAL A 56 -16.50 5.43 -2.00
N LYS A 57 -17.66 5.60 -2.63
CA LYS A 57 -18.63 6.63 -2.24
C LYS A 57 -19.28 6.32 -0.89
N GLU A 58 -19.66 5.08 -0.66
CA GLU A 58 -20.42 4.70 0.53
C GLU A 58 -19.52 4.46 1.75
N LEU A 59 -18.35 3.85 1.57
CA LEU A 59 -17.50 3.47 2.69
C LEU A 59 -16.42 4.50 3.03
N THR A 60 -15.93 5.31 2.07
CA THR A 60 -14.90 6.31 2.38
C THR A 60 -15.29 7.28 3.50
N PRO A 61 -16.52 7.84 3.56
CA PRO A 61 -16.89 8.70 4.68
C PRO A 61 -16.80 8.00 6.04
N VAL A 62 -17.24 6.74 6.11
CA VAL A 62 -17.18 5.92 7.33
C VAL A 62 -15.72 5.66 7.73
N VAL A 63 -14.89 5.31 6.74
CA VAL A 63 -13.45 5.06 6.94
C VAL A 63 -12.74 6.30 7.44
N VAL A 64 -13.04 7.48 6.87
CA VAL A 64 -12.45 8.75 7.32
C VAL A 64 -12.81 9.06 8.77
N ILE A 65 -14.07 8.88 9.16
CA ILE A 65 -14.52 9.09 10.53
C ILE A 65 -13.82 8.09 11.47
N THR A 66 -13.81 6.82 11.12
CA THR A 66 -13.20 5.75 11.93
C THR A 66 -11.69 5.98 12.07
N MET A 67 -11.02 6.41 11.00
CA MET A 67 -9.61 6.74 11.04
C MET A 67 -9.33 7.95 11.95
N ALA A 68 -10.16 8.98 11.90
CA ALA A 68 -10.04 10.13 12.79
C ALA A 68 -10.21 9.72 14.26
N VAL A 69 -11.20 8.88 14.56
CA VAL A 69 -11.40 8.32 15.90
C VAL A 69 -10.19 7.48 16.34
N LEU A 70 -9.67 6.63 15.46
CA LEU A 70 -8.47 5.83 15.76
C LEU A 70 -7.28 6.73 16.12
N ILE A 71 -7.01 7.76 15.31
CA ILE A 71 -5.88 8.68 15.54
C ILE A 71 -6.04 9.41 16.88
N LEU A 72 -7.23 9.92 17.17
CA LEU A 72 -7.53 10.59 18.44
C LEU A 72 -7.38 9.65 19.63
N ALA A 73 -7.94 8.45 19.55
CA ALA A 73 -7.83 7.45 20.61
C ALA A 73 -6.37 7.04 20.84
N PHE A 74 -5.62 6.89 19.75
CA PHE A 74 -4.21 6.53 19.81
C PHE A 74 -3.37 7.65 20.44
N ASP A 75 -3.61 8.90 20.05
CA ASP A 75 -2.94 10.06 20.66
C ASP A 75 -3.23 10.16 22.16
N LEU A 76 -4.48 10.01 22.58
CA LEU A 76 -4.87 10.04 23.99
C LEU A 76 -4.17 8.96 24.82
N VAL A 77 -4.04 7.73 24.27
CA VAL A 77 -3.45 6.59 24.99
C VAL A 77 -1.92 6.64 25.00
N TYR A 78 -1.33 7.01 23.89
CA TYR A 78 0.12 6.87 23.68
C TYR A 78 0.90 8.17 23.68
N HIS A 79 0.26 9.34 23.75
CA HIS A 79 0.90 10.66 23.67
C HIS A 79 2.16 10.78 24.54
N LYS A 80 2.09 10.34 25.81
CA LYS A 80 3.22 10.39 26.74
C LYS A 80 4.33 9.37 26.44
N ARG A 81 4.02 8.31 25.72
CA ARG A 81 4.95 7.20 25.40
C ARG A 81 5.65 7.37 24.05
N ILE A 82 5.17 8.31 23.22
CA ILE A 82 5.70 8.56 21.87
C ILE A 82 6.73 9.72 21.88
N GLN A 83 6.89 10.41 23.00
CA GLN A 83 7.81 11.54 23.10
C GLN A 83 9.26 11.07 22.96
N THR A 84 10.01 11.73 22.07
CA THR A 84 11.43 11.51 21.85
C THR A 84 12.19 12.82 21.93
N THR A 85 13.50 12.76 22.13
CA THR A 85 14.35 13.93 22.24
C THR A 85 14.57 14.59 20.87
N LEU A 86 14.75 15.91 20.86
CA LEU A 86 15.07 16.68 19.65
C LEU A 86 16.29 16.11 18.90
N ARG A 87 17.28 15.57 19.63
CA ARG A 87 18.46 14.96 19.02
C ARG A 87 18.10 13.77 18.11
N HIS A 88 17.26 12.86 18.59
CA HIS A 88 16.83 11.70 17.81
C HIS A 88 15.93 12.11 16.63
N GLN A 89 15.10 13.14 16.80
CA GLN A 89 14.30 13.69 15.70
C GLN A 89 15.20 14.21 14.57
N VAL A 90 16.27 14.95 14.91
CA VAL A 90 17.24 15.45 13.91
C VAL A 90 17.96 14.31 13.20
N GLU A 91 18.26 13.21 13.89
CA GLU A 91 18.90 12.04 13.26
C GLU A 91 17.99 11.38 12.23
N VAL A 92 16.68 11.29 12.49
CA VAL A 92 15.71 10.76 11.52
C VAL A 92 15.53 11.72 10.34
N MET A 93 15.51 13.03 10.58
CA MET A 93 15.44 14.04 9.52
C MET A 93 16.64 13.99 8.54
N LYS A 94 17.79 13.47 8.97
CA LYS A 94 18.96 13.27 8.12
C LYS A 94 18.83 12.06 7.18
N ILE A 95 17.83 11.19 7.37
CA ILE A 95 17.57 10.08 6.47
C ILE A 95 17.03 10.66 5.17
N ARG A 96 17.82 10.61 4.10
CA ARG A 96 17.36 11.01 2.78
C ARG A 96 16.47 9.91 2.21
N ALA A 97 15.20 10.20 1.99
CA ALA A 97 14.27 9.26 1.35
C ALA A 97 14.80 8.74 -0.01
N GLY A 98 15.58 9.57 -0.71
CA GLY A 98 16.22 9.21 -1.97
C GLY A 98 17.23 8.06 -1.87
N ASP A 99 17.88 7.90 -0.72
CA ASP A 99 18.89 6.84 -0.50
C ASP A 99 18.25 5.45 -0.33
N SER A 100 16.93 5.43 -0.07
CA SER A 100 16.15 4.18 0.04
C SER A 100 15.58 3.71 -1.30
N ILE A 101 15.66 4.53 -2.35
CA ILE A 101 15.15 4.20 -3.68
C ILE A 101 16.29 3.56 -4.48
N THR A 102 16.29 2.23 -4.53
CA THR A 102 17.31 1.45 -5.22
C THR A 102 17.19 1.57 -6.75
N ASP A 103 15.95 1.61 -7.26
CA ASP A 103 15.66 1.73 -8.69
C ASP A 103 14.55 2.76 -8.95
N LYS A 104 14.97 3.97 -9.36
CA LYS A 104 14.03 5.07 -9.69
C LYS A 104 13.20 4.76 -10.94
N SER A 105 13.77 4.03 -11.91
CA SER A 105 13.06 3.67 -13.13
C SER A 105 11.92 2.72 -12.83
N LEU A 106 12.18 1.70 -12.02
CA LEU A 106 11.17 0.74 -11.58
C LEU A 106 10.07 1.44 -10.76
N LEU A 107 10.43 2.35 -9.85
CA LEU A 107 9.48 3.11 -9.07
C LEU A 107 8.52 3.91 -9.96
N ILE A 108 9.04 4.63 -10.96
CA ILE A 108 8.21 5.42 -11.88
C ILE A 108 7.29 4.52 -12.70
N LYS A 109 7.82 3.42 -13.25
CA LYS A 109 7.01 2.44 -14.00
C LYS A 109 5.89 1.86 -13.14
N SER A 110 6.20 1.48 -11.89
CA SER A 110 5.21 0.95 -10.94
C SER A 110 4.12 1.97 -10.61
N LEU A 111 4.48 3.24 -10.40
CA LEU A 111 3.50 4.29 -10.14
C LEU A 111 2.60 4.55 -11.34
N ILE A 112 3.16 4.58 -12.56
CA ILE A 112 2.37 4.75 -13.79
C ILE A 112 1.35 3.61 -13.93
N VAL A 113 1.80 2.36 -13.77
CA VAL A 113 0.91 1.19 -13.86
C VAL A 113 -0.14 1.22 -12.76
N LEU A 114 0.22 1.59 -11.53
CA LEU A 114 -0.71 1.72 -10.42
C LEU A 114 -1.82 2.74 -10.72
N PHE A 115 -1.46 3.93 -11.19
CA PHE A 115 -2.45 4.95 -11.58
C PHE A 115 -3.32 4.51 -12.76
N MET A 116 -2.75 3.78 -13.72
CA MET A 116 -3.49 3.20 -14.84
C MET A 116 -4.52 2.17 -14.35
N VAL A 117 -4.14 1.30 -13.42
CA VAL A 117 -5.04 0.29 -12.83
C VAL A 117 -6.16 0.96 -12.03
N ILE A 118 -5.83 1.97 -11.21
CA ILE A 118 -6.85 2.73 -10.45
C ILE A 118 -7.82 3.43 -11.41
N GLY A 119 -7.32 4.08 -12.46
CA GLY A 119 -8.15 4.66 -13.51
C GLY A 119 -9.03 3.63 -14.23
N GLY A 120 -8.48 2.44 -14.46
CA GLY A 120 -9.22 1.30 -14.99
C GLY A 120 -10.37 0.86 -14.09
N PHE A 121 -10.17 0.78 -12.77
CA PHE A 121 -11.23 0.44 -11.82
C PHE A 121 -12.36 1.48 -11.78
N ILE A 122 -12.02 2.76 -11.87
CA ILE A 122 -13.01 3.84 -11.94
C ILE A 122 -13.83 3.74 -13.22
N SER A 123 -13.21 3.33 -14.34
CA SER A 123 -13.84 3.20 -15.65
C SER A 123 -14.45 1.82 -15.89
N ALA A 124 -14.25 0.86 -15.00
CA ALA A 124 -14.65 -0.54 -15.16
C ALA A 124 -16.14 -0.72 -15.46
N GLU A 125 -16.97 0.06 -14.77
CA GLU A 125 -18.43 0.06 -14.94
C GLU A 125 -18.84 0.49 -16.35
N HIS A 126 -18.24 1.56 -16.89
CA HIS A 126 -18.50 2.04 -18.25
C HIS A 126 -17.98 1.10 -19.34
N LEU A 127 -16.90 0.40 -19.06
CA LEU A 127 -16.25 -0.52 -20.01
C LEU A 127 -16.81 -1.93 -19.92
N HIS A 128 -17.67 -2.23 -18.95
CA HIS A 128 -18.18 -3.58 -18.65
C HIS A 128 -17.05 -4.61 -18.46
N ILE A 129 -15.93 -4.21 -17.88
CA ILE A 129 -14.76 -5.06 -17.63
C ILE A 129 -14.70 -5.41 -16.14
N ALA A 130 -14.51 -6.68 -15.82
CA ALA A 130 -14.34 -7.11 -14.44
C ALA A 130 -13.05 -6.52 -13.82
N ASN A 131 -13.13 -6.05 -12.57
CA ASN A 131 -11.99 -5.47 -11.83
C ASN A 131 -10.79 -6.43 -11.77
N GLY A 132 -11.04 -7.74 -11.62
CA GLY A 132 -9.98 -8.76 -11.66
C GLY A 132 -9.19 -8.78 -12.97
N THR A 133 -9.86 -8.58 -14.12
CA THR A 133 -9.22 -8.51 -15.43
C THR A 133 -8.28 -7.31 -15.52
N ILE A 134 -8.71 -6.15 -15.01
CA ILE A 134 -7.89 -4.93 -14.98
C ILE A 134 -6.65 -5.13 -14.10
N ALA A 135 -6.82 -5.75 -12.93
CA ALA A 135 -5.72 -6.04 -12.02
C ALA A 135 -4.68 -6.98 -12.65
N ILE A 136 -5.13 -8.10 -13.24
CA ILE A 136 -4.26 -9.07 -13.93
C ILE A 136 -3.53 -8.40 -15.10
N PHE A 137 -4.23 -7.61 -15.89
CA PHE A 137 -3.63 -6.87 -17.00
C PHE A 137 -2.55 -5.90 -16.50
N GLY A 138 -2.83 -5.14 -15.45
CA GLY A 138 -1.85 -4.25 -14.81
C GLY A 138 -0.61 -4.99 -14.31
N ALA A 139 -0.79 -6.12 -13.65
CA ALA A 139 0.30 -6.97 -13.19
C ALA A 139 1.14 -7.49 -14.37
N ALA A 140 0.51 -7.95 -15.45
CA ALA A 140 1.20 -8.40 -16.66
C ALA A 140 2.01 -7.27 -17.32
N VAL A 141 1.42 -6.07 -17.43
CA VAL A 141 2.13 -4.89 -17.96
C VAL A 141 3.34 -4.53 -17.11
N LEU A 142 3.17 -4.53 -15.78
CA LEU A 142 4.28 -4.23 -14.87
C LEU A 142 5.41 -5.26 -15.01
N LEU A 143 5.07 -6.55 -15.10
CA LEU A 143 6.04 -7.63 -15.30
C LEU A 143 6.79 -7.44 -16.64
N LEU A 144 6.08 -7.12 -17.71
CA LEU A 144 6.70 -6.82 -19.01
C LEU A 144 7.64 -5.61 -18.92
N LEU A 145 7.21 -4.49 -18.31
CA LEU A 145 8.03 -3.30 -18.15
C LEU A 145 9.25 -3.53 -17.26
N TYR A 146 9.15 -4.44 -16.29
CA TYR A 146 10.27 -4.83 -15.45
C TYR A 146 11.31 -5.66 -16.21
N THR A 147 10.86 -6.54 -17.11
CA THR A 147 11.72 -7.43 -17.90
C THR A 147 12.28 -6.75 -19.15
N PHE A 148 11.67 -5.68 -19.64
CA PHE A 148 12.16 -4.93 -20.82
C PHE A 148 13.49 -4.23 -20.52
N GLY A 149 14.50 -4.51 -21.33
CA GLY A 149 15.83 -3.88 -21.27
C GLY A 149 16.92 -4.68 -20.56
N ASN A 150 16.61 -5.87 -20.06
CA ASN A 150 17.61 -6.75 -19.43
C ASN A 150 18.04 -7.89 -20.38
N ALA A 151 19.30 -8.33 -20.26
CA ALA A 151 19.81 -9.48 -21.02
C ALA A 151 19.06 -10.77 -20.63
N HIS A 152 18.92 -11.72 -21.55
CA HIS A 152 18.12 -12.94 -21.38
C HIS A 152 18.43 -13.70 -20.07
N SER A 153 19.69 -13.82 -19.71
CA SER A 153 20.15 -14.51 -18.48
C SER A 153 19.75 -13.82 -17.18
N GLU A 154 19.67 -12.50 -17.18
CA GLU A 154 19.22 -11.72 -16.00
C GLU A 154 17.70 -11.70 -15.84
N ARG A 155 16.97 -11.88 -16.93
CA ARG A 155 15.50 -11.94 -16.94
C ARG A 155 14.97 -13.14 -16.19
N ASP A 156 15.53 -14.32 -16.45
CA ASP A 156 15.03 -15.58 -15.86
C ASP A 156 15.22 -15.56 -14.33
N HIS A 157 16.39 -15.13 -13.85
CA HIS A 157 16.63 -14.96 -12.42
C HIS A 157 15.71 -13.92 -11.74
N LYS A 158 15.38 -12.82 -12.43
CA LYS A 158 14.47 -11.80 -11.90
C LYS A 158 13.02 -12.29 -11.86
N ILE A 159 12.60 -13.06 -12.86
CA ILE A 159 11.26 -13.68 -12.91
C ILE A 159 11.13 -14.72 -11.81
N GLU A 160 12.08 -15.63 -11.66
CA GLU A 160 12.10 -16.59 -10.57
C GLU A 160 12.07 -15.94 -9.18
N ALA A 161 12.82 -14.86 -8.99
CA ALA A 161 12.81 -14.11 -7.73
C ALA A 161 11.42 -13.50 -7.42
N ILE A 162 10.68 -13.02 -8.42
CA ILE A 162 9.32 -12.50 -8.24
C ILE A 162 8.35 -13.62 -7.89
N PHE A 163 8.38 -14.73 -8.62
CA PHE A 163 7.49 -15.86 -8.36
C PHE A 163 7.81 -16.58 -7.05
N GLY A 164 9.08 -16.56 -6.61
CA GLY A 164 9.49 -17.11 -5.32
C GLY A 164 9.03 -16.31 -4.10
N VAL A 165 8.60 -15.06 -4.28
CA VAL A 165 8.06 -14.18 -3.21
C VAL A 165 6.53 -14.28 -3.13
N VAL A 166 5.87 -14.81 -4.15
CA VAL A 166 4.40 -14.98 -4.16
C VAL A 166 4.07 -16.29 -3.44
N ASP A 167 3.35 -16.19 -2.32
CA ASP A 167 2.73 -17.31 -1.62
C ASP A 167 1.52 -17.78 -2.46
N TRP A 168 1.65 -18.98 -3.07
CA TRP A 168 0.61 -19.60 -3.91
C TRP A 168 -0.38 -20.41 -3.07
#